data_40f8b8439ee60314ec2848e562a09c2c
#
_entry.id   40f8b8439ee60314ec2848e562a09c2c
#
_cell.length_a   1.000
_cell.length_b   1.000
_cell.length_c   1.000
_cell.angle_alpha   90.00
_cell.angle_beta   90.00
_cell.angle_gamma   90.00
#
_symmetry.space_group_name_H-M   'P 1'
#
loop_
_entity.id
_entity.type
_entity.pdbx_description
1 polymer ?
#
loop_
_entity_poly.entity_id
_entity_poly.type
_entity_poly.pdbx_seq_one_letter_code
_entity_poly.pdbx_strand_id
1 'polypeptide(L)'
;MSAVTGLVRSEIHGGDVAVLTLDRPRANAINPALVADLRRAVADAAGAPALLLASSQGLFSAGWDLPTVRTFGREEMSRFLADFTALMRELFSFDGPVVAALPGHAIAGGLILASGADERIAAEGKGEFGLSEVALGVPIPRAAYEIFRYILGDRGAERLAAAGDNVSAVRALEMGFLDRIVPGEDLLDVAVGRARQLAGRSRAAYAEIKRRARAGTLARFDRASDGDPFLDFWFSEEARGRIDQLVARLTKKA
;
A
#
# COMPACT_ATOMS: atom_id res chain seq x y z
N MET A 1 3.21 1.62 -24.88
CA MET A 1 1.78 1.38 -25.12
C MET A 1 1.08 1.47 -23.78
N SER A 2 0.03 2.30 -23.69
CA SER A 2 -0.77 2.43 -22.46
C SER A 2 -1.94 1.45 -22.54
N ALA A 3 -2.07 0.57 -21.56
CA ALA A 3 -3.22 -0.31 -21.40
C ALA A 3 -4.07 0.17 -20.23
N VAL A 4 -5.34 0.46 -20.45
CA VAL A 4 -6.29 0.76 -19.39
C VAL A 4 -7.08 -0.51 -19.11
N THR A 5 -6.79 -1.15 -17.99
CA THR A 5 -7.57 -2.28 -17.47
C THR A 5 -8.32 -1.83 -16.23
N GLY A 6 -9.56 -1.35 -16.40
CA GLY A 6 -10.45 -1.05 -15.29
C GLY A 6 -9.95 0.09 -14.39
N LEU A 7 -9.53 -0.22 -13.16
CA LEU A 7 -9.22 0.73 -12.07
C LEU A 7 -7.72 1.04 -11.92
N VAL A 8 -6.87 0.44 -12.76
CA VAL A 8 -5.42 0.68 -12.82
C VAL A 8 -5.02 0.96 -14.25
N ARG A 9 -4.33 2.08 -14.47
CA ARG A 9 -3.70 2.37 -15.75
C ARG A 9 -2.25 1.91 -15.71
N SER A 10 -1.81 1.21 -16.76
CA SER A 10 -0.44 0.72 -16.90
C SER A 10 0.21 1.33 -18.11
N GLU A 11 1.38 1.90 -17.96
CA GLU A 11 2.17 2.47 -19.05
C GLU A 11 3.66 2.27 -18.81
N ILE A 12 4.43 2.22 -19.89
CA ILE A 12 5.90 2.11 -19.80
C ILE A 12 6.51 3.48 -20.09
N HIS A 13 7.21 4.04 -19.14
CA HIS A 13 7.95 5.28 -19.26
C HIS A 13 9.41 5.00 -19.68
N GLY A 14 9.82 5.53 -20.83
CA GLY A 14 11.19 5.44 -21.32
C GLY A 14 11.71 4.02 -21.60
N GLY A 15 10.82 3.02 -21.63
CA GLY A 15 11.16 1.63 -21.89
C GLY A 15 11.64 0.84 -20.66
N ASP A 16 11.80 1.48 -19.51
CA ASP A 16 12.47 0.91 -18.33
C ASP A 16 11.64 0.96 -17.03
N VAL A 17 10.59 1.78 -16.96
CA VAL A 17 9.74 1.91 -15.76
C VAL A 17 8.28 1.59 -16.12
N ALA A 18 7.72 0.56 -15.51
CA ALA A 18 6.29 0.29 -15.56
C ALA A 18 5.58 1.14 -14.50
N VAL A 19 4.78 2.11 -14.94
CA VAL A 19 3.99 2.99 -14.07
C VAL A 19 2.59 2.40 -13.95
N LEU A 20 2.22 2.04 -12.73
CA LEU A 20 0.91 1.52 -12.36
C LEU A 20 0.16 2.61 -11.60
N THR A 21 -0.75 3.29 -12.29
CA THR A 21 -1.50 4.41 -11.73
C THR A 21 -2.87 3.95 -11.21
N LEU A 22 -3.09 4.09 -9.91
CA LEU A 22 -4.40 3.90 -9.31
C LEU A 22 -5.36 4.97 -9.83
N ASP A 23 -6.50 4.55 -10.39
CA ASP A 23 -7.48 5.43 -11.03
C ASP A 23 -8.92 5.06 -10.67
N ARG A 24 -9.13 4.69 -9.41
CA ARG A 24 -10.47 4.38 -8.91
C ARG A 24 -11.13 5.64 -8.34
N PRO A 25 -12.31 6.06 -8.84
CA PRO A 25 -13.09 7.16 -8.26
C PRO A 25 -13.29 7.00 -6.74
N ARG A 26 -13.45 8.15 -6.06
CA ARG A 26 -13.57 8.24 -4.60
C ARG A 26 -12.34 7.73 -3.86
N ALA A 27 -11.24 8.48 -4.07
CA ALA A 27 -10.03 8.40 -3.25
C ALA A 27 -9.27 7.05 -3.33
N ASN A 28 -9.30 6.38 -4.46
CA ASN A 28 -8.65 5.08 -4.64
C ASN A 28 -8.93 4.11 -3.48
N ALA A 29 -10.19 4.12 -2.99
CA ALA A 29 -10.60 3.22 -1.92
C ALA A 29 -10.49 1.76 -2.39
N ILE A 30 -9.81 0.92 -1.61
CA ILE A 30 -9.40 -0.42 -2.01
C ILE A 30 -10.56 -1.40 -1.84
N ASN A 31 -10.94 -2.06 -2.92
CA ASN A 31 -11.94 -3.11 -2.98
C ASN A 31 -11.42 -4.32 -3.78
N PRO A 32 -12.14 -5.46 -3.84
CA PRO A 32 -11.69 -6.63 -4.58
C PRO A 32 -11.32 -6.36 -6.03
N ALA A 33 -12.07 -5.49 -6.73
CA ALA A 33 -11.80 -5.18 -8.14
C ALA A 33 -10.46 -4.43 -8.32
N LEU A 34 -10.18 -3.42 -7.47
CA LEU A 34 -8.90 -2.70 -7.51
C LEU A 34 -7.72 -3.63 -7.17
N VAL A 35 -7.89 -4.52 -6.18
CA VAL A 35 -6.86 -5.52 -5.83
C VAL A 35 -6.59 -6.44 -7.01
N ALA A 36 -7.63 -6.98 -7.65
CA ALA A 36 -7.49 -7.87 -8.80
C ALA A 36 -6.81 -7.17 -9.99
N ASP A 37 -7.21 -5.93 -10.30
CA ASP A 37 -6.61 -5.16 -11.39
C ASP A 37 -5.14 -4.84 -11.10
N LEU A 38 -4.81 -4.45 -9.87
CA LEU A 38 -3.43 -4.14 -9.50
C LEU A 38 -2.54 -5.40 -9.51
N ARG A 39 -3.02 -6.54 -9.00
CA ARG A 39 -2.29 -7.82 -9.08
C ARG A 39 -2.01 -8.23 -10.51
N ARG A 40 -3.00 -8.08 -11.42
CA ARG A 40 -2.82 -8.32 -12.85
C ARG A 40 -1.75 -7.38 -13.42
N ALA A 41 -1.84 -6.08 -13.13
CA ALA A 41 -0.88 -5.10 -13.62
C ALA A 41 0.56 -5.36 -13.13
N VAL A 42 0.73 -5.79 -11.88
CA VAL A 42 2.03 -6.23 -11.32
C VAL A 42 2.55 -7.47 -12.04
N ALA A 43 1.69 -8.46 -12.29
CA ALA A 43 2.07 -9.68 -13.01
C ALA A 43 2.47 -9.38 -14.46
N ASP A 44 1.71 -8.54 -15.17
CA ASP A 44 2.01 -8.11 -16.55
C ASP A 44 3.33 -7.32 -16.63
N ALA A 45 3.68 -6.62 -15.55
CA ALA A 45 4.92 -5.87 -15.42
C ALA A 45 6.10 -6.69 -14.85
N ALA A 46 5.97 -8.00 -14.65
CA ALA A 46 7.03 -8.84 -14.04
C ALA A 46 8.39 -8.77 -14.78
N GLY A 47 8.36 -8.49 -16.08
CA GLY A 47 9.56 -8.28 -16.90
C GLY A 47 10.16 -6.86 -16.85
N ALA A 48 9.45 -5.89 -16.28
CA ALA A 48 9.92 -4.51 -16.25
C ALA A 48 11.15 -4.34 -15.34
N PRO A 49 12.12 -3.49 -15.75
CA PRO A 49 13.27 -3.20 -14.91
C PRO A 49 12.94 -2.54 -13.59
N ALA A 50 11.86 -1.74 -13.52
CA ALA A 50 11.35 -1.12 -12.30
C ALA A 50 9.83 -0.95 -12.35
N LEU A 51 9.20 -0.88 -11.16
CA LEU A 51 7.80 -0.48 -10.97
C LEU A 51 7.71 0.89 -10.31
N LEU A 52 6.70 1.66 -10.72
CA LEU A 52 6.25 2.85 -10.02
C LEU A 52 4.75 2.72 -9.71
N LEU A 53 4.40 2.77 -8.43
CA LEU A 53 3.01 2.92 -8.01
C LEU A 53 2.67 4.41 -7.93
N ALA A 54 1.66 4.85 -8.66
CA ALA A 54 1.23 6.23 -8.72
C ALA A 54 -0.30 6.35 -8.49
N SER A 55 -0.80 7.56 -8.44
CA SER A 55 -2.23 7.86 -8.35
C SER A 55 -2.59 8.95 -9.34
N SER A 56 -3.77 8.84 -9.96
CA SER A 56 -4.35 9.89 -10.81
C SER A 56 -5.07 10.99 -10.01
N GLN A 57 -5.15 10.83 -8.68
CA GLN A 57 -5.87 11.73 -7.79
C GLN A 57 -4.90 12.50 -6.88
N GLY A 58 -5.38 13.54 -6.20
CA GLY A 58 -4.59 14.33 -5.26
C GLY A 58 -4.25 13.62 -3.94
N LEU A 59 -4.49 12.30 -3.85
CA LEU A 59 -4.11 11.43 -2.74
C LEU A 59 -3.74 10.05 -3.29
N PHE A 60 -3.00 9.27 -2.52
CA PHE A 60 -2.61 7.92 -2.94
C PHE A 60 -3.79 6.94 -2.76
N SER A 61 -4.25 6.74 -1.53
CA SER A 61 -5.42 5.91 -1.22
C SER A 61 -5.94 6.19 0.19
N ALA A 62 -7.26 6.22 0.34
CA ALA A 62 -7.95 6.36 1.62
C ALA A 62 -8.10 5.02 2.39
N GLY A 63 -7.49 3.94 1.91
CA GLY A 63 -7.63 2.61 2.51
C GLY A 63 -8.80 1.80 1.93
N TRP A 64 -9.28 0.83 2.70
CA TRP A 64 -10.34 -0.06 2.21
C TRP A 64 -11.67 0.67 1.97
N ASP A 65 -12.38 0.27 0.92
CA ASP A 65 -13.74 0.74 0.61
C ASP A 65 -14.72 0.21 1.67
N LEU A 66 -14.73 0.86 2.84
CA LEU A 66 -15.54 0.44 3.98
C LEU A 66 -17.02 0.27 3.62
N PRO A 67 -17.68 1.17 2.85
CA PRO A 67 -19.04 0.94 2.38
C PRO A 67 -19.24 -0.41 1.67
N THR A 68 -18.25 -0.86 0.92
CA THR A 68 -18.28 -2.16 0.22
C THR A 68 -17.91 -3.30 1.17
N VAL A 69 -16.72 -3.26 1.80
CA VAL A 69 -16.19 -4.43 2.52
C VAL A 69 -16.94 -4.72 3.83
N ARG A 70 -17.64 -3.74 4.42
CA ARG A 70 -18.46 -3.96 5.61
C ARG A 70 -19.66 -4.88 5.34
N THR A 71 -20.09 -5.01 4.07
CA THR A 71 -21.22 -5.88 3.70
C THR A 71 -20.82 -7.33 3.53
N PHE A 72 -19.51 -7.62 3.48
CA PHE A 72 -18.99 -8.95 3.27
C PHE A 72 -19.33 -9.90 4.43
N GLY A 73 -19.68 -11.12 4.07
CA GLY A 73 -19.66 -12.25 4.99
C GLY A 73 -18.22 -12.67 5.32
N ARG A 74 -18.07 -13.54 6.33
CA ARG A 74 -16.75 -13.97 6.81
C ARG A 74 -15.89 -14.60 5.69
N GLU A 75 -16.48 -15.43 4.86
CA GLU A 75 -15.76 -16.08 3.75
C GLU A 75 -15.31 -15.09 2.69
N GLU A 76 -16.17 -14.14 2.32
CA GLU A 76 -15.85 -13.10 1.34
C GLU A 76 -14.75 -12.15 1.86
N MET A 77 -14.82 -11.76 3.14
CA MET A 77 -13.79 -10.96 3.79
C MET A 77 -12.46 -11.72 3.88
N SER A 78 -12.50 -13.01 4.15
CA SER A 78 -11.32 -13.88 4.16
C SER A 78 -10.64 -13.91 2.79
N ARG A 79 -11.42 -14.08 1.71
CA ARG A 79 -10.89 -14.02 0.33
C ARG A 79 -10.29 -12.67 0.02
N PHE A 80 -10.99 -11.58 0.34
CA PHE A 80 -10.47 -10.23 0.12
C PHE A 80 -9.16 -9.97 0.87
N LEU A 81 -9.08 -10.39 2.14
CA LEU A 81 -7.86 -10.28 2.94
C LEU A 81 -6.71 -11.10 2.34
N ALA A 82 -6.99 -12.33 1.88
CA ALA A 82 -6.00 -13.18 1.23
C ALA A 82 -5.48 -12.55 -0.08
N ASP A 83 -6.36 -12.02 -0.93
CA ASP A 83 -5.98 -11.37 -2.18
C ASP A 83 -5.16 -10.09 -1.93
N PHE A 84 -5.56 -9.27 -0.96
CA PHE A 84 -4.81 -8.07 -0.57
C PHE A 84 -3.44 -8.44 0.00
N THR A 85 -3.37 -9.48 0.83
CA THR A 85 -2.11 -10.01 1.38
C THR A 85 -1.20 -10.53 0.25
N ALA A 86 -1.75 -11.25 -0.73
CA ALA A 86 -0.99 -11.72 -1.88
C ALA A 86 -0.42 -10.54 -2.70
N LEU A 87 -1.21 -9.49 -2.95
CA LEU A 87 -0.74 -8.26 -3.60
C LEU A 87 0.44 -7.64 -2.85
N MET A 88 0.35 -7.55 -1.53
CA MET A 88 1.44 -7.01 -0.70
C MET A 88 2.72 -7.84 -0.84
N ARG A 89 2.58 -9.17 -0.84
CA ARG A 89 3.71 -10.09 -1.05
C ARG A 89 4.33 -9.92 -2.43
N GLU A 90 3.51 -9.82 -3.48
CA GLU A 90 3.95 -9.62 -4.87
C GLU A 90 4.76 -8.33 -5.03
N LEU A 91 4.28 -7.20 -4.48
CA LEU A 91 5.00 -5.94 -4.49
C LEU A 91 6.30 -6.01 -3.68
N PHE A 92 6.22 -6.50 -2.45
CA PHE A 92 7.36 -6.58 -1.55
C PHE A 92 8.46 -7.54 -2.05
N SER A 93 8.11 -8.57 -2.83
CA SER A 93 9.07 -9.54 -3.40
C SER A 93 9.39 -9.31 -4.88
N PHE A 94 8.91 -8.23 -5.49
CA PHE A 94 9.19 -7.93 -6.90
C PHE A 94 10.69 -7.85 -7.17
N ASP A 95 11.17 -8.49 -8.24
CA ASP A 95 12.61 -8.64 -8.52
C ASP A 95 13.36 -7.34 -8.84
N GLY A 96 12.63 -6.31 -9.31
CA GLY A 96 13.18 -4.97 -9.55
C GLY A 96 12.85 -4.01 -8.40
N PRO A 97 13.34 -2.75 -8.48
CA PRO A 97 12.90 -1.69 -7.61
C PRO A 97 11.42 -1.36 -7.80
N VAL A 98 10.75 -1.09 -6.69
CA VAL A 98 9.39 -0.58 -6.63
C VAL A 98 9.42 0.76 -5.92
N VAL A 99 9.00 1.82 -6.59
CA VAL A 99 8.86 3.17 -6.01
C VAL A 99 7.38 3.49 -5.86
N ALA A 100 6.97 4.16 -4.79
CA ALA A 100 5.63 4.69 -4.63
C ALA A 100 5.66 6.23 -4.64
N ALA A 101 4.89 6.85 -5.52
CA ALA A 101 4.65 8.28 -5.57
C ALA A 101 3.34 8.61 -4.85
N LEU A 102 3.44 9.35 -3.75
CA LEU A 102 2.34 9.63 -2.82
C LEU A 102 1.94 11.11 -2.91
N PRO A 103 0.96 11.47 -3.76
CA PRO A 103 0.59 12.88 -3.97
C PRO A 103 -0.15 13.50 -2.77
N GLY A 104 -0.58 12.69 -1.82
CA GLY A 104 -1.31 13.12 -0.63
C GLY A 104 -1.53 11.94 0.31
N HIS A 105 -2.71 11.87 0.92
CA HIS A 105 -3.03 10.87 1.92
C HIS A 105 -2.77 9.43 1.47
N ALA A 106 -2.13 8.66 2.35
CA ALA A 106 -2.07 7.21 2.31
C ALA A 106 -2.43 6.67 3.70
N ILE A 107 -3.66 6.20 3.87
CA ILE A 107 -4.24 5.88 5.18
C ILE A 107 -4.69 4.43 5.22
N ALA A 108 -4.53 3.78 6.37
CA ALA A 108 -4.97 2.41 6.62
C ALA A 108 -4.48 1.46 5.53
N GLY A 109 -5.36 0.72 4.86
CA GLY A 109 -5.02 -0.13 3.73
C GLY A 109 -4.22 0.57 2.62
N GLY A 110 -4.36 1.91 2.46
CA GLY A 110 -3.57 2.71 1.51
C GLY A 110 -2.11 2.83 1.95
N LEU A 111 -1.85 3.04 3.24
CA LEU A 111 -0.50 3.02 3.78
C LEU A 111 0.12 1.62 3.73
N ILE A 112 -0.71 0.61 4.00
CA ILE A 112 -0.31 -0.80 3.85
C ILE A 112 0.12 -1.04 2.39
N LEU A 113 -0.67 -0.62 1.39
CA LEU A 113 -0.31 -0.77 -0.02
C LEU A 113 1.03 -0.08 -0.35
N ALA A 114 1.23 1.17 0.11
CA ALA A 114 2.47 1.91 -0.10
C ALA A 114 3.70 1.24 0.56
N SER A 115 3.49 0.48 1.67
CA SER A 115 4.58 -0.22 2.36
C SER A 115 5.22 -1.35 1.54
N GLY A 116 4.52 -1.86 0.50
CA GLY A 116 5.07 -2.85 -0.43
C GLY A 116 6.21 -2.30 -1.32
N ALA A 117 6.34 -0.98 -1.45
CA ALA A 117 7.41 -0.35 -2.23
C ALA A 117 8.77 -0.40 -1.51
N ASP A 118 9.86 -0.29 -2.31
CA ASP A 118 11.22 -0.13 -1.80
C ASP A 118 11.46 1.29 -1.29
N GLU A 119 10.98 2.28 -2.05
CA GLU A 119 11.06 3.70 -1.69
C GLU A 119 9.68 4.36 -1.84
N ARG A 120 9.38 5.32 -0.96
CA ARG A 120 8.14 6.10 -0.90
C ARG A 120 8.47 7.57 -0.94
N ILE A 121 8.08 8.24 -2.03
CA ILE A 121 8.29 9.67 -2.25
C ILE A 121 6.94 10.36 -2.12
N ALA A 122 6.83 11.33 -1.23
CA ALA A 122 5.60 12.07 -1.00
C ALA A 122 5.69 13.49 -1.55
N ALA A 123 4.54 14.03 -1.96
CA ALA A 123 4.40 15.45 -2.24
C ALA A 123 4.40 16.25 -0.93
N GLU A 124 4.97 17.46 -0.98
CA GLU A 124 4.78 18.47 0.06
C GLU A 124 3.29 18.80 0.24
N GLY A 125 2.90 19.19 1.46
CA GLY A 125 1.56 19.68 1.72
C GLY A 125 0.83 18.96 2.85
N LYS A 126 -0.50 18.86 2.72
CA LYS A 126 -1.39 18.33 3.78
C LYS A 126 -1.62 16.82 3.71
N GLY A 127 -0.75 16.07 3.05
CA GLY A 127 -0.82 14.60 3.04
C GLY A 127 -0.70 14.03 4.45
N GLU A 128 -1.52 13.05 4.76
CA GLU A 128 -1.52 12.32 6.02
C GLU A 128 -1.21 10.85 5.79
N PHE A 129 -0.45 10.27 6.69
CA PHE A 129 0.05 8.89 6.62
C PHE A 129 -0.21 8.21 7.95
N GLY A 130 -0.94 7.11 7.97
CA GLY A 130 -1.27 6.46 9.24
C GLY A 130 -1.99 5.14 9.08
N LEU A 131 -1.98 4.38 10.20
CA LEU A 131 -2.68 3.12 10.37
C LEU A 131 -3.80 3.34 11.37
N SER A 132 -5.02 3.54 10.88
CA SER A 132 -6.17 3.88 11.72
C SER A 132 -7.03 2.67 12.13
N GLU A 133 -6.54 1.46 11.89
CA GLU A 133 -7.25 0.21 12.14
C GLU A 133 -7.66 0.05 13.60
N VAL A 134 -6.77 0.38 14.55
CA VAL A 134 -7.07 0.29 15.98
C VAL A 134 -8.23 1.21 16.40
N ALA A 135 -8.41 2.35 15.76
CA ALA A 135 -9.56 3.24 16.01
C ALA A 135 -10.89 2.61 15.56
N LEU A 136 -10.84 1.64 14.64
CA LEU A 136 -11.99 0.84 14.21
C LEU A 136 -12.19 -0.43 15.05
N GLY A 137 -11.34 -0.69 16.04
CA GLY A 137 -11.38 -1.90 16.86
C GLY A 137 -10.82 -3.14 16.15
N VAL A 138 -10.02 -2.96 15.09
CA VAL A 138 -9.37 -4.07 14.39
C VAL A 138 -7.84 -3.93 14.46
N PRO A 139 -7.09 -5.03 14.55
CA PRO A 139 -5.64 -4.99 14.43
C PRO A 139 -5.26 -4.77 12.96
N ILE A 140 -4.00 -4.44 12.70
CA ILE A 140 -3.44 -4.56 11.36
C ILE A 140 -3.28 -6.05 11.04
N PRO A 141 -3.55 -6.50 9.79
CA PRO A 141 -3.25 -7.87 9.37
C PRO A 141 -1.79 -8.21 9.68
N ARG A 142 -1.56 -9.37 10.32
CA ARG A 142 -0.21 -9.77 10.77
C ARG A 142 0.83 -9.73 9.66
N ALA A 143 0.46 -10.20 8.47
CA ALA A 143 1.34 -10.19 7.31
C ALA A 143 1.80 -8.76 6.97
N ALA A 144 0.88 -7.78 6.94
CA ALA A 144 1.22 -6.38 6.70
C ALA A 144 2.10 -5.81 7.83
N TYR A 145 1.82 -6.17 9.10
CA TYR A 145 2.61 -5.75 10.25
C TYR A 145 4.09 -6.15 10.12
N GLU A 146 4.40 -7.32 9.55
CA GLU A 146 5.78 -7.75 9.31
C GLU A 146 6.53 -6.86 8.32
N ILE A 147 5.84 -6.27 7.34
CA ILE A 147 6.45 -5.28 6.44
C ILE A 147 6.76 -3.98 7.19
N PHE A 148 5.83 -3.50 8.04
CA PHE A 148 6.10 -2.31 8.86
C PHE A 148 7.27 -2.54 9.85
N ARG A 149 7.41 -3.73 10.42
CA ARG A 149 8.57 -4.10 11.23
C ARG A 149 9.89 -4.02 10.45
N TYR A 150 9.86 -4.44 9.18
CA TYR A 150 11.03 -4.32 8.31
C TYR A 150 11.40 -2.86 8.02
N ILE A 151 10.41 -2.00 7.80
CA ILE A 151 10.63 -0.59 7.46
C ILE A 151 11.04 0.23 8.69
N LEU A 152 10.33 0.07 9.81
CA LEU A 152 10.39 0.96 10.98
C LEU A 152 11.07 0.33 12.20
N GLY A 153 11.44 -0.95 12.13
CA GLY A 153 11.81 -1.75 13.31
C GLY A 153 10.60 -2.06 14.20
N ASP A 154 10.80 -2.94 15.19
CA ASP A 154 9.72 -3.40 16.07
C ASP A 154 9.01 -2.25 16.79
N ARG A 155 9.78 -1.34 17.37
CA ARG A 155 9.23 -0.22 18.14
C ARG A 155 8.54 0.82 17.25
N GLY A 156 9.06 1.08 16.06
CA GLY A 156 8.43 2.01 15.11
C GLY A 156 7.09 1.48 14.62
N ALA A 157 7.04 0.20 14.25
CA ALA A 157 5.83 -0.47 13.82
C ALA A 157 4.75 -0.51 14.92
N GLU A 158 5.15 -0.86 16.16
CA GLU A 158 4.26 -0.85 17.34
C GLU A 158 3.67 0.54 17.56
N ARG A 159 4.50 1.58 17.58
CA ARG A 159 4.04 2.96 17.82
C ARG A 159 3.06 3.44 16.75
N LEU A 160 3.36 3.17 15.47
CA LEU A 160 2.48 3.57 14.38
C LEU A 160 1.13 2.85 14.46
N ALA A 161 1.15 1.52 14.66
CA ALA A 161 -0.04 0.70 14.68
C ALA A 161 -0.93 0.93 15.91
N ALA A 162 -0.31 1.07 17.11
CA ALA A 162 -1.05 1.21 18.34
C ALA A 162 -1.58 2.63 18.59
N ALA A 163 -0.94 3.66 18.04
CA ALA A 163 -1.43 5.03 18.14
C ALA A 163 -2.74 5.22 17.35
N GLY A 164 -2.84 4.62 16.16
CA GLY A 164 -4.01 4.80 15.28
C GLY A 164 -4.15 6.20 14.70
N ASP A 165 -3.13 7.04 14.86
CA ASP A 165 -3.12 8.42 14.42
C ASP A 165 -2.55 8.56 13.00
N ASN A 166 -3.04 9.56 12.28
CA ASN A 166 -2.41 10.00 11.05
C ASN A 166 -1.32 11.04 11.37
N VAL A 167 -0.20 10.94 10.68
CA VAL A 167 0.93 11.87 10.82
C VAL A 167 1.18 12.64 9.53
N SER A 168 1.80 13.81 9.62
CA SER A 168 2.21 14.58 8.44
C SER A 168 3.33 13.90 7.66
N ALA A 169 3.55 14.32 6.41
CA ALA A 169 4.66 13.83 5.59
C ALA A 169 6.01 14.03 6.27
N VAL A 170 6.25 15.17 6.93
CA VAL A 170 7.48 15.45 7.67
C VAL A 170 7.67 14.42 8.78
N ARG A 171 6.62 14.14 9.55
CA ARG A 171 6.70 13.15 10.62
C ARG A 171 6.90 11.74 10.09
N ALA A 172 6.25 11.37 9.01
CA ALA A 172 6.43 10.06 8.36
C ALA A 172 7.86 9.89 7.80
N LEU A 173 8.50 10.98 7.31
CA LEU A 173 9.90 10.99 6.92
C LEU A 173 10.83 10.81 8.11
N GLU A 174 10.61 11.55 9.20
CA GLU A 174 11.37 11.39 10.45
C GLU A 174 11.29 9.98 11.04
N MET A 175 10.14 9.33 10.90
CA MET A 175 9.92 7.95 11.32
C MET A 175 10.62 6.93 10.42
N GLY A 176 11.06 7.32 9.23
CA GLY A 176 11.65 6.43 8.23
C GLY A 176 10.63 5.66 7.39
N PHE A 177 9.34 6.03 7.42
CA PHE A 177 8.35 5.46 6.51
C PHE A 177 8.46 6.08 5.11
N LEU A 178 8.61 7.41 5.01
CA LEU A 178 8.91 8.08 3.76
C LEU A 178 10.42 8.19 3.57
N ASP A 179 10.85 8.12 2.32
CA ASP A 179 12.26 8.24 1.93
C ASP A 179 12.58 9.66 1.44
N ARG A 180 11.55 10.37 0.95
CA ARG A 180 11.71 11.73 0.40
C ARG A 180 10.40 12.50 0.40
N ILE A 181 10.50 13.84 0.52
CA ILE A 181 9.41 14.80 0.27
C ILE A 181 9.87 15.75 -0.83
N VAL A 182 8.99 16.05 -1.80
CA VAL A 182 9.29 16.92 -2.96
C VAL A 182 8.10 17.84 -3.25
N PRO A 183 8.27 18.96 -3.98
CA PRO A 183 7.16 19.73 -4.50
C PRO A 183 6.17 18.85 -5.26
N GLY A 184 4.87 19.14 -5.12
CA GLY A 184 3.83 18.27 -5.70
C GLY A 184 3.89 18.16 -7.22
N GLU A 185 4.26 19.25 -7.90
CA GLU A 185 4.46 19.32 -9.35
C GLU A 185 5.62 18.45 -9.83
N ASP A 186 6.62 18.21 -8.99
CA ASP A 186 7.82 17.43 -9.34
C ASP A 186 7.67 15.94 -9.00
N LEU A 187 6.64 15.56 -8.24
CA LEU A 187 6.52 14.24 -7.64
C LEU A 187 6.67 13.10 -8.66
N LEU A 188 5.91 13.15 -9.75
CA LEU A 188 5.92 12.05 -10.73
C LEU A 188 7.27 11.95 -11.43
N ASP A 189 7.84 13.07 -11.88
CA ASP A 189 9.11 13.11 -12.58
C ASP A 189 10.26 12.64 -11.67
N VAL A 190 10.26 13.06 -10.41
CA VAL A 190 11.27 12.61 -9.43
C VAL A 190 11.12 11.12 -9.14
N ALA A 191 9.89 10.61 -9.00
CA ALA A 191 9.66 9.19 -8.74
C ALA A 191 10.05 8.31 -9.95
N VAL A 192 9.68 8.72 -11.17
CA VAL A 192 10.11 8.04 -12.42
C VAL A 192 11.64 8.09 -12.54
N GLY A 193 12.24 9.25 -12.33
CA GLY A 193 13.70 9.42 -12.36
C GLY A 193 14.41 8.52 -11.35
N ARG A 194 13.85 8.39 -10.15
CA ARG A 194 14.39 7.51 -9.11
C ARG A 194 14.25 6.03 -9.47
N ALA A 195 13.09 5.60 -9.93
CA ALA A 195 12.85 4.24 -10.39
C ALA A 195 13.82 3.86 -11.53
N ARG A 196 14.01 4.75 -12.50
CA ARG A 196 14.97 4.59 -13.61
C ARG A 196 16.41 4.51 -13.13
N GLN A 197 16.83 5.37 -12.20
CA GLN A 197 18.16 5.33 -11.60
C GLN A 197 18.46 3.97 -10.96
N LEU A 198 17.48 3.40 -10.25
CA LEU A 198 17.60 2.09 -9.62
C LEU A 198 17.57 0.96 -10.66
N ALA A 199 16.71 1.06 -11.69
CA ALA A 199 16.64 0.11 -12.81
C ALA A 199 17.96 0.02 -13.60
N GLY A 200 18.74 1.11 -13.66
CA GLY A 200 20.06 1.14 -14.27
C GLY A 200 21.14 0.31 -13.55
N ARG A 201 20.78 -0.31 -12.40
CA ARG A 201 21.66 -1.25 -11.69
C ARG A 201 21.52 -2.67 -12.26
N SER A 202 22.46 -3.55 -11.93
CA SER A 202 22.33 -4.97 -12.27
C SER A 202 21.05 -5.53 -11.63
N ARG A 203 20.04 -5.87 -12.46
CA ARG A 203 18.77 -6.44 -11.99
C ARG A 203 18.98 -7.69 -11.15
N ALA A 204 19.86 -8.62 -11.61
CA ALA A 204 20.12 -9.84 -10.89
C ALA A 204 20.76 -9.59 -9.51
N ALA A 205 21.70 -8.65 -9.43
CA ALA A 205 22.33 -8.29 -8.15
C ALA A 205 21.33 -7.56 -7.24
N TYR A 206 20.48 -6.68 -7.78
CA TYR A 206 19.44 -5.99 -7.03
C TYR A 206 18.43 -6.98 -6.44
N ALA A 207 17.90 -7.87 -7.27
CA ALA A 207 16.96 -8.91 -6.85
C ALA A 207 17.55 -9.81 -5.75
N GLU A 208 18.81 -10.24 -5.89
CA GLU A 208 19.48 -11.08 -4.90
C GLU A 208 19.69 -10.33 -3.56
N ILE A 209 20.09 -9.07 -3.59
CA ILE A 209 20.24 -8.25 -2.37
C ILE A 209 18.88 -8.10 -1.68
N LYS A 210 17.83 -7.75 -2.45
CA LYS A 210 16.47 -7.58 -1.95
C LYS A 210 15.94 -8.88 -1.34
N ARG A 211 16.13 -10.01 -2.02
CA ARG A 211 15.74 -11.34 -1.54
C ARG A 211 16.42 -11.69 -0.20
N ARG A 212 17.73 -11.45 -0.09
CA ARG A 212 18.48 -11.67 1.17
C ARG A 212 17.99 -10.77 2.29
N ALA A 213 17.84 -9.49 2.02
CA ALA A 213 17.40 -8.51 3.01
C ALA A 213 15.99 -8.83 3.54
N ARG A 214 15.10 -9.32 2.67
CA ARG A 214 13.69 -9.56 2.97
C ARG A 214 13.35 -11.00 3.35
N ALA A 215 14.28 -11.95 3.24
CA ALA A 215 14.03 -13.38 3.47
C ALA A 215 13.40 -13.66 4.83
N GLY A 216 13.93 -13.08 5.91
CA GLY A 216 13.39 -13.24 7.26
C GLY A 216 11.99 -12.66 7.43
N THR A 217 11.74 -11.52 6.83
CA THR A 217 10.42 -10.85 6.84
C THR A 217 9.40 -11.65 6.04
N LEU A 218 9.74 -12.10 4.83
CA LEU A 218 8.87 -12.94 4.00
C LEU A 218 8.52 -14.25 4.71
N ALA A 219 9.50 -14.91 5.35
CA ALA A 219 9.23 -16.11 6.12
C ALA A 219 8.28 -15.88 7.31
N ARG A 220 8.32 -14.73 7.96
CA ARG A 220 7.35 -14.36 9.00
C ARG A 220 6.01 -13.97 8.40
N PHE A 221 6.02 -13.21 7.31
CA PHE A 221 4.84 -12.82 6.54
C PHE A 221 4.04 -14.06 6.10
N ASP A 222 4.68 -15.05 5.49
CA ASP A 222 4.02 -16.26 5.01
C ASP A 222 3.39 -17.07 6.17
N ARG A 223 4.07 -17.16 7.32
CA ARG A 223 3.52 -17.82 8.52
C ARG A 223 2.43 -17.00 9.21
N ALA A 224 2.46 -15.67 9.09
CA ALA A 224 1.52 -14.79 9.78
C ALA A 224 0.10 -14.90 9.23
N SER A 225 -0.08 -15.38 8.02
CA SER A 225 -1.41 -15.60 7.43
C SER A 225 -2.17 -16.74 8.11
N ASP A 226 -1.46 -17.70 8.72
CA ASP A 226 -2.08 -18.81 9.45
C ASP A 226 -2.52 -18.35 10.85
N GLY A 227 -3.82 -18.46 11.14
CA GLY A 227 -4.40 -18.13 12.45
C GLY A 227 -4.34 -16.64 12.78
N ASP A 228 -4.34 -15.74 11.79
CA ASP A 228 -4.49 -14.31 12.03
C ASP A 228 -5.89 -14.03 12.64
N PRO A 229 -5.98 -13.44 13.84
CA PRO A 229 -7.26 -13.15 14.47
C PRO A 229 -8.01 -11.98 13.82
N PHE A 230 -7.48 -11.37 12.75
CA PHE A 230 -8.07 -10.19 12.11
C PHE A 230 -9.58 -10.36 11.85
N LEU A 231 -10.01 -11.52 11.33
CA LEU A 231 -11.42 -11.76 11.03
C LEU A 231 -12.27 -11.82 12.31
N ASP A 232 -11.74 -12.30 13.42
CA ASP A 232 -12.50 -12.34 14.69
C ASP A 232 -12.73 -10.93 15.20
N PHE A 233 -11.71 -10.06 15.13
CA PHE A 233 -11.86 -8.64 15.45
C PHE A 233 -12.80 -7.94 14.48
N TRP A 234 -12.64 -8.15 13.16
CA TRP A 234 -13.46 -7.52 12.14
C TRP A 234 -14.97 -7.82 12.31
N PHE A 235 -15.30 -9.04 12.74
CA PHE A 235 -16.68 -9.47 12.99
C PHE A 235 -17.13 -9.30 14.44
N SER A 236 -16.32 -8.70 15.30
CA SER A 236 -16.74 -8.35 16.66
C SER A 236 -17.82 -7.27 16.66
N GLU A 237 -18.64 -7.25 17.69
CA GLU A 237 -19.67 -6.23 17.88
C GLU A 237 -19.07 -4.83 17.95
N GLU A 238 -17.94 -4.69 18.66
CA GLU A 238 -17.21 -3.42 18.79
C GLU A 238 -16.77 -2.88 17.44
N ALA A 239 -16.03 -3.67 16.65
CA ALA A 239 -15.51 -3.23 15.35
C ALA A 239 -16.66 -2.91 14.38
N ARG A 240 -17.70 -3.75 14.34
CA ARG A 240 -18.87 -3.52 13.50
C ARG A 240 -19.56 -2.20 13.85
N GLY A 241 -19.75 -1.91 15.13
CA GLY A 241 -20.35 -0.65 15.57
C GLY A 241 -19.52 0.58 15.16
N ARG A 242 -18.18 0.51 15.33
CA ARG A 242 -17.27 1.61 14.93
C ARG A 242 -17.23 1.80 13.41
N ILE A 243 -17.17 0.73 12.65
CA ILE A 243 -17.18 0.77 11.17
C ILE A 243 -18.49 1.38 10.67
N ASP A 244 -19.64 0.96 11.20
CA ASP A 244 -20.94 1.49 10.81
C ASP A 244 -21.08 2.99 11.09
N GLN A 245 -20.59 3.44 12.23
CA GLN A 245 -20.54 4.88 12.57
C GLN A 245 -19.65 5.67 11.57
N LEU A 246 -18.49 5.12 11.21
CA LEU A 246 -17.62 5.78 10.22
C LEU A 246 -18.26 5.82 8.84
N VAL A 247 -18.83 4.70 8.36
CA VAL A 247 -19.52 4.67 7.06
C VAL A 247 -20.69 5.65 7.02
N ALA A 248 -21.48 5.75 8.09
CA ALA A 248 -22.57 6.72 8.18
C ALA A 248 -22.08 8.18 8.08
N ARG A 249 -20.90 8.49 8.62
CA ARG A 249 -20.28 9.82 8.47
C ARG A 249 -19.78 10.11 7.05
N LEU A 250 -19.18 9.10 6.40
CA LEU A 250 -18.67 9.22 5.03
C LEU A 250 -19.81 9.42 4.02
N THR A 251 -20.93 8.71 4.20
CA THR A 251 -22.09 8.81 3.30
C THR A 251 -22.84 10.14 3.42
N LYS A 252 -22.78 10.79 4.61
CA LYS A 252 -23.39 12.13 4.81
C LYS A 252 -22.59 13.29 4.19
N LYS A 253 -21.30 13.05 3.88
CA LYS A 253 -20.40 14.07 3.30
C LYS A 253 -20.24 13.94 1.78
N ALA A 254 -20.74 12.86 1.17
CA ALA A 254 -20.71 12.58 -0.26
C ALA A 254 -22.00 13.06 -0.94
#